data_63dacc0aa94f0d445898950f15e0b6b5
#
_entry.id   63dacc0aa94f0d445898950f15e0b6b5
#
_cell.length_a   1.000
_cell.length_b   1.000
_cell.length_c   1.000
_cell.angle_alpha   90.00
_cell.angle_beta   90.00
_cell.angle_gamma   90.00
#
_symmetry.space_group_name_H-M   'P 1'
#
loop_
_entity.id
_entity.type
_entity.pdbx_description
1 polymer ?
#
loop_
_entity_poly.entity_id
_entity_poly.type
_entity_poly.pdbx_seq_one_letter_code
_entity_poly.pdbx_strand_id
1 'polypeptide(L)'
;MKGLRLLGLVCVTLTLVAGCGDDKVSNPTPTPTPTPTPTPPPPPPPPPAPAALDSLALDPATIEGQSSPTATVTLTAAAPADGIVVSLQSGNPEVAKVPSSVTVPAGSTTASFKVDTSTVSSERGVTIQATYSGVTRSAVLTVRPPALVARFTVSSGSRGNDACEIVNAAGNVDCRLDATSSGGFVARYLWTLTVGTHDSTFPAPDNVFVPSTECSNLTGGTPDSNGAIQLGVRLQVEDRNGATSTSNQQTVLLYTRGFCGY
;
A
#
# COMPACT_ATOMS: atom_id res chain seq x y z
N MET A 1 -24.77 5.88 38.69
CA MET A 1 -24.31 5.84 40.09
C MET A 1 -23.89 7.27 40.45
N LYS A 2 -24.77 8.05 41.09
CA LYS A 2 -24.76 8.45 42.53
C LYS A 2 -23.38 9.05 42.92
N GLY A 3 -23.35 10.32 43.24
CA GLY A 3 -23.68 11.07 44.38
C GLY A 3 -23.33 12.55 44.21
N LEU A 4 -24.06 13.43 44.40
CA LEU A 4 -24.90 14.09 45.40
C LEU A 4 -24.18 14.42 46.73
N ARG A 5 -24.30 15.70 47.06
CA ARG A 5 -24.22 16.37 48.39
C ARG A 5 -23.13 17.45 48.46
N LEU A 6 -23.26 18.62 49.13
CA LEU A 6 -24.24 19.00 50.16
C LEU A 6 -24.20 20.52 50.34
N LEU A 7 -25.37 21.13 50.63
CA LEU A 7 -25.58 22.48 51.16
C LEU A 7 -24.88 22.69 52.51
N GLY A 8 -24.36 23.89 52.70
CA GLY A 8 -24.06 24.39 54.03
C GLY A 8 -24.63 25.80 54.25
N LEU A 9 -25.77 25.83 54.86
CA LEU A 9 -26.44 27.03 55.34
C LEU A 9 -25.93 27.33 56.76
N VAL A 10 -25.38 28.49 56.98
CA VAL A 10 -25.10 28.97 58.34
C VAL A 10 -25.87 30.25 58.58
N CYS A 11 -26.83 30.12 59.49
CA CYS A 11 -27.63 31.16 60.11
C CYS A 11 -26.88 31.66 61.36
N VAL A 12 -26.65 32.94 61.49
CA VAL A 12 -26.17 33.51 62.76
C VAL A 12 -27.06 34.69 63.14
N THR A 13 -27.52 34.58 64.32
CA THR A 13 -28.51 35.30 65.09
C THR A 13 -28.15 36.74 65.46
N LEU A 14 -29.16 37.53 65.47
CA LEU A 14 -29.27 38.90 65.87
C LEU A 14 -29.14 39.04 67.41
N THR A 15 -28.34 39.96 67.87
CA THR A 15 -28.46 40.54 69.26
C THR A 15 -28.46 42.07 69.22
N LEU A 16 -29.58 42.62 69.63
CA LEU A 16 -29.73 44.07 69.93
C LEU A 16 -29.06 44.43 71.29
N VAL A 17 -28.31 45.51 71.30
CA VAL A 17 -28.03 46.27 72.50
C VAL A 17 -28.29 47.74 72.15
N ALA A 18 -29.22 48.33 72.92
CA ALA A 18 -29.54 49.76 72.92
C ALA A 18 -28.53 50.53 73.83
N GLY A 19 -28.06 51.64 73.33
CA GLY A 19 -27.29 52.62 74.15
C GLY A 19 -27.45 54.02 73.56
N CYS A 20 -28.22 54.87 74.28
CA CYS A 20 -28.35 56.31 73.97
C CYS A 20 -27.07 57.06 74.35
N GLY A 21 -26.62 57.95 73.44
CA GLY A 21 -25.60 58.95 73.70
C GLY A 21 -25.62 59.99 72.58
N ASP A 22 -26.21 61.19 72.96
CA ASP A 22 -26.19 62.39 72.13
C ASP A 22 -24.78 62.97 72.10
N ASP A 23 -24.11 62.90 70.97
CA ASP A 23 -23.02 63.78 70.66
C ASP A 23 -23.10 64.26 69.21
N LYS A 24 -23.32 65.60 69.07
CA LYS A 24 -23.25 66.32 67.80
C LYS A 24 -21.84 66.17 67.20
N VAL A 25 -21.63 65.17 66.40
CA VAL A 25 -20.43 65.08 65.53
C VAL A 25 -20.80 65.63 64.16
N SER A 26 -20.17 66.74 63.82
CA SER A 26 -20.23 67.31 62.47
C SER A 26 -19.78 66.26 61.45
N ASN A 27 -20.74 65.83 60.62
CA ASN A 27 -20.48 64.83 59.58
C ASN A 27 -19.55 65.43 58.50
N PRO A 28 -18.30 64.93 58.31
CA PRO A 28 -17.47 65.40 57.21
C PRO A 28 -18.18 65.01 55.88
N THR A 29 -18.28 66.03 55.03
CA THR A 29 -18.77 65.85 53.66
C THR A 29 -18.02 64.66 52.99
N PRO A 30 -18.70 63.65 52.46
CA PRO A 30 -18.03 62.51 51.79
C PRO A 30 -17.24 63.03 50.59
N THR A 31 -15.92 62.81 50.67
CA THR A 31 -15.01 63.04 49.51
C THR A 31 -15.52 62.23 48.35
N PRO A 32 -15.73 62.77 47.13
CA PRO A 32 -16.19 62.02 45.99
C PRO A 32 -15.16 60.91 45.70
N THR A 33 -15.65 59.66 45.73
CA THR A 33 -14.85 58.51 45.32
C THR A 33 -14.40 58.70 43.86
N PRO A 34 -13.11 58.61 43.55
CA PRO A 34 -12.64 58.74 42.16
C PRO A 34 -13.35 57.68 41.28
N THR A 35 -14.05 58.16 40.27
CA THR A 35 -14.66 57.26 39.26
C THR A 35 -13.53 56.40 38.64
N PRO A 36 -13.65 55.06 38.65
CA PRO A 36 -12.63 54.20 38.03
C PRO A 36 -12.48 54.59 36.55
N THR A 37 -11.24 54.94 36.18
CA THR A 37 -10.91 55.18 34.78
C THR A 37 -11.22 53.92 33.99
N PRO A 38 -11.99 53.98 32.88
CA PRO A 38 -12.29 52.80 32.07
C PRO A 38 -11.00 52.20 31.59
N THR A 39 -10.77 50.91 31.89
CA THR A 39 -9.66 50.16 31.36
C THR A 39 -9.73 50.14 29.82
N PRO A 40 -8.68 50.51 29.09
CA PRO A 40 -8.71 50.49 27.63
C PRO A 40 -9.01 49.06 27.17
N PRO A 41 -9.81 48.86 26.11
CA PRO A 41 -10.12 47.55 25.56
C PRO A 41 -8.81 46.83 25.17
N PRO A 42 -8.71 45.49 25.36
CA PRO A 42 -7.53 44.77 24.95
C PRO A 42 -7.28 44.98 23.45
N PRO A 43 -6.00 45.03 23.00
CA PRO A 43 -5.67 45.17 21.59
C PRO A 43 -6.30 43.99 20.80
N PRO A 44 -6.77 44.21 19.56
CA PRO A 44 -7.30 43.15 18.74
C PRO A 44 -6.25 42.05 18.55
N PRO A 45 -6.63 40.75 18.49
CA PRO A 45 -5.70 39.69 18.24
C PRO A 45 -4.98 39.91 16.90
N PRO A 46 -3.70 39.52 16.78
CA PRO A 46 -2.95 39.67 15.54
C PRO A 46 -3.64 38.89 14.42
N PRO A 47 -3.60 39.39 13.17
CA PRO A 47 -4.17 38.65 12.03
C PRO A 47 -3.59 37.24 11.94
N PRO A 48 -4.38 36.21 11.56
CA PRO A 48 -3.87 34.87 11.34
C PRO A 48 -2.70 34.90 10.34
N ALA A 49 -1.66 34.13 10.61
CA ALA A 49 -0.53 33.99 9.70
C ALA A 49 -1.03 33.42 8.35
N PRO A 50 -0.51 33.91 7.21
CA PRO A 50 -0.89 33.41 5.90
C PRO A 50 -0.58 31.92 5.80
N ALA A 51 -1.49 31.15 5.20
CA ALA A 51 -1.28 29.73 4.96
C ALA A 51 -0.10 29.51 4.00
N ALA A 52 0.84 28.67 4.38
CA ALA A 52 2.01 28.29 3.59
C ALA A 52 2.04 26.78 3.38
N LEU A 53 2.79 26.30 2.39
CA LEU A 53 2.96 24.86 2.15
C LEU A 53 3.86 24.28 3.26
N ASP A 54 3.31 23.34 4.02
CA ASP A 54 3.99 22.66 5.12
C ASP A 54 4.67 21.38 4.67
N SER A 55 3.91 20.45 4.08
CA SER A 55 4.42 19.13 3.72
C SER A 55 3.75 18.55 2.47
N LEU A 56 4.43 17.55 1.88
CA LEU A 56 3.92 16.63 0.87
C LEU A 56 4.19 15.21 1.36
N ALA A 57 3.15 14.40 1.47
CA ALA A 57 3.24 12.99 1.86
C ALA A 57 2.70 12.07 0.76
N LEU A 58 3.26 10.86 0.67
CA LEU A 58 2.85 9.81 -0.26
C LEU A 58 2.42 8.59 0.57
N ASP A 59 1.25 8.05 0.28
CA ASP A 59 0.74 6.86 0.97
C ASP A 59 0.10 5.87 -0.04
N PRO A 60 0.73 4.68 -0.17
CA PRO A 60 2.06 4.29 0.31
C PRO A 60 3.20 4.97 -0.48
N ALA A 61 4.37 5.14 0.16
CA ALA A 61 5.57 5.70 -0.48
C ALA A 61 6.35 4.69 -1.34
N THR A 62 6.01 3.38 -1.22
CA THR A 62 6.58 2.30 -2.03
C THR A 62 5.45 1.47 -2.59
N ILE A 63 5.46 1.25 -3.91
CA ILE A 63 4.39 0.54 -4.64
C ILE A 63 4.97 -0.31 -5.75
N GLU A 64 4.19 -1.27 -6.23
CA GLU A 64 4.42 -1.90 -7.53
C GLU A 64 3.86 -1.02 -8.66
N GLY A 65 4.50 -1.03 -9.83
CA GLY A 65 4.02 -0.29 -11.01
C GLY A 65 2.58 -0.64 -11.39
N GLN A 66 1.90 0.28 -12.08
CA GLN A 66 0.46 0.25 -12.40
C GLN A 66 -0.47 0.42 -11.17
N SER A 67 0.07 0.82 -10.03
CA SER A 67 -0.71 1.23 -8.86
C SER A 67 -0.87 2.76 -8.85
N SER A 68 -1.88 3.26 -8.16
CA SER A 68 -2.14 4.70 -8.05
C SER A 68 -2.18 5.12 -6.57
N PRO A 69 -1.02 5.35 -5.94
CA PRO A 69 -0.95 5.81 -4.56
C PRO A 69 -1.56 7.20 -4.41
N THR A 70 -1.90 7.56 -3.18
CA THR A 70 -2.44 8.87 -2.85
C THR A 70 -1.31 9.75 -2.33
N ALA A 71 -1.22 10.96 -2.88
CA ALA A 71 -0.37 12.02 -2.33
C ALA A 71 -1.24 13.07 -1.63
N THR A 72 -0.74 13.64 -0.53
CA THR A 72 -1.44 14.65 0.24
C THR A 72 -0.51 15.85 0.49
N VAL A 73 -0.97 17.03 0.10
CA VAL A 73 -0.34 18.30 0.49
C VAL A 73 -0.97 18.79 1.78
N THR A 74 -0.16 19.39 2.66
CA THR A 74 -0.60 19.99 3.93
C THR A 74 -0.13 21.44 3.98
N LEU A 75 -1.00 22.32 4.49
CA LEU A 75 -0.72 23.72 4.75
C LEU A 75 -0.52 23.98 6.25
N THR A 76 0.21 25.03 6.58
CA THR A 76 0.44 25.51 7.97
C THR A 76 -0.81 26.09 8.62
N ALA A 77 -1.77 26.56 7.81
CA ALA A 77 -3.04 27.13 8.27
C ALA A 77 -4.13 26.84 7.24
N ALA A 78 -5.40 27.07 7.62
CA ALA A 78 -6.54 26.88 6.72
C ALA A 78 -6.44 27.79 5.48
N ALA A 79 -6.80 27.25 4.32
CA ALA A 79 -6.84 28.00 3.07
C ALA A 79 -7.90 29.12 3.14
N PRO A 80 -7.64 30.30 2.52
CA PRO A 80 -8.58 31.42 2.44
C PRO A 80 -9.84 31.03 1.64
N ALA A 81 -10.82 31.95 1.57
CA ALA A 81 -12.11 31.71 0.92
C ALA A 81 -12.01 31.29 -0.57
N ASP A 82 -10.95 31.70 -1.26
CA ASP A 82 -10.72 31.33 -2.66
C ASP A 82 -9.97 30.00 -2.82
N GLY A 83 -9.61 29.34 -1.71
CA GLY A 83 -8.74 28.16 -1.70
C GLY A 83 -7.28 28.48 -2.03
N ILE A 84 -6.44 27.44 -2.10
CA ILE A 84 -5.03 27.56 -2.48
C ILE A 84 -4.72 26.55 -3.59
N VAL A 85 -4.22 27.02 -4.72
CA VAL A 85 -3.73 26.18 -5.82
C VAL A 85 -2.25 25.89 -5.58
N VAL A 86 -1.90 24.61 -5.41
CA VAL A 86 -0.54 24.12 -5.26
C VAL A 86 -0.10 23.50 -6.58
N SER A 87 0.99 23.98 -7.16
CA SER A 87 1.59 23.41 -8.38
C SER A 87 2.31 22.10 -8.06
N LEU A 88 2.17 21.12 -8.94
CA LEU A 88 2.74 19.79 -8.79
C LEU A 88 3.68 19.46 -9.95
N GLN A 89 4.76 18.74 -9.65
CA GLN A 89 5.70 18.27 -10.66
C GLN A 89 6.24 16.90 -10.28
N SER A 90 6.40 16.05 -11.30
CA SER A 90 7.12 14.77 -11.19
C SER A 90 8.52 14.91 -11.79
N GLY A 91 9.51 14.36 -11.09
CA GLY A 91 10.88 14.26 -11.60
C GLY A 91 11.04 13.24 -12.75
N ASN A 92 10.08 12.32 -12.90
CA ASN A 92 10.02 11.40 -14.03
C ASN A 92 8.55 11.05 -14.37
N PRO A 93 7.90 11.86 -15.25
CA PRO A 93 6.49 11.67 -15.61
C PRO A 93 6.19 10.37 -16.37
N GLU A 94 7.20 9.74 -16.99
CA GLU A 94 7.08 8.44 -17.66
C GLU A 94 6.85 7.30 -16.66
N VAL A 95 7.39 7.43 -15.45
CA VAL A 95 7.28 6.43 -14.38
C VAL A 95 6.16 6.76 -13.41
N ALA A 96 6.03 8.04 -13.02
CA ALA A 96 5.01 8.50 -12.08
C ALA A 96 4.45 9.84 -12.55
N LYS A 97 3.20 9.84 -13.00
CA LYS A 97 2.51 11.01 -13.51
C LYS A 97 1.64 11.62 -12.41
N VAL A 98 1.72 12.95 -12.27
CA VAL A 98 0.89 13.75 -11.37
C VAL A 98 0.08 14.77 -12.15
N PRO A 99 -1.07 15.26 -11.64
CA PRO A 99 -1.74 16.42 -12.21
C PRO A 99 -0.82 17.64 -12.10
N SER A 100 -1.07 18.67 -12.93
CA SER A 100 -0.27 19.91 -12.90
C SER A 100 -0.45 20.72 -11.61
N SER A 101 -1.58 20.55 -10.93
CA SER A 101 -1.89 21.22 -9.67
C SER A 101 -2.96 20.49 -8.87
N VAL A 102 -3.05 20.82 -7.59
CA VAL A 102 -4.15 20.45 -6.70
C VAL A 102 -4.63 21.68 -5.95
N THR A 103 -5.94 21.79 -5.73
CA THR A 103 -6.54 22.89 -4.97
C THR A 103 -6.86 22.42 -3.55
N VAL A 104 -6.33 23.13 -2.55
CA VAL A 104 -6.75 23.01 -1.16
C VAL A 104 -8.01 23.86 -0.98
N PRO A 105 -9.16 23.26 -0.64
CA PRO A 105 -10.41 24.00 -0.53
C PRO A 105 -10.38 25.04 0.59
N ALA A 106 -11.22 26.07 0.45
CA ALA A 106 -11.39 27.09 1.50
C ALA A 106 -11.65 26.45 2.87
N GLY A 107 -10.99 26.94 3.90
CA GLY A 107 -11.11 26.45 5.27
C GLY A 107 -10.41 25.12 5.54
N SER A 108 -9.89 24.42 4.53
CA SER A 108 -9.15 23.17 4.68
C SER A 108 -7.64 23.42 4.82
N THR A 109 -6.95 22.50 5.47
CA THR A 109 -5.48 22.50 5.58
C THR A 109 -4.83 21.46 4.67
N THR A 110 -5.59 20.58 4.01
CA THR A 110 -5.07 19.47 3.21
C THR A 110 -5.82 19.32 1.88
N ALA A 111 -5.13 18.79 0.88
CA ALA A 111 -5.74 18.27 -0.34
C ALA A 111 -4.96 17.05 -0.81
N SER A 112 -5.69 16.06 -1.37
CA SER A 112 -5.10 14.81 -1.87
C SER A 112 -5.28 14.70 -3.38
N PHE A 113 -4.33 14.02 -4.02
CA PHE A 113 -4.36 13.69 -5.45
C PHE A 113 -3.80 12.29 -5.69
N LYS A 114 -4.09 11.72 -6.86
CA LYS A 114 -3.55 10.43 -7.28
C LYS A 114 -2.26 10.63 -8.06
N VAL A 115 -1.35 9.67 -7.88
CA VAL A 115 -0.13 9.55 -8.69
C VAL A 115 -0.27 8.31 -9.54
N ASP A 116 -0.40 8.47 -10.86
CA ASP A 116 -0.53 7.32 -11.78
C ASP A 116 0.86 6.80 -12.12
N THR A 117 1.10 5.50 -11.93
CA THR A 117 2.41 4.91 -12.18
C THR A 117 2.39 3.90 -13.31
N SER A 118 3.50 3.87 -14.05
CA SER A 118 3.77 2.91 -15.11
C SER A 118 4.52 1.70 -14.57
N THR A 119 4.50 0.59 -15.32
CA THR A 119 5.31 -0.59 -15.03
C THR A 119 6.79 -0.26 -15.23
N VAL A 120 7.64 -0.72 -14.31
CA VAL A 120 9.09 -0.59 -14.39
C VAL A 120 9.76 -1.96 -14.37
N SER A 121 10.88 -2.12 -15.07
CA SER A 121 11.65 -3.37 -15.07
C SER A 121 12.69 -3.46 -13.95
N SER A 122 12.94 -2.35 -13.25
CA SER A 122 13.80 -2.27 -12.06
C SER A 122 13.26 -1.19 -11.14
N GLU A 123 13.60 -1.27 -9.85
CA GLU A 123 13.18 -0.27 -8.87
C GLU A 123 13.60 1.14 -9.29
N ARG A 124 12.67 2.11 -9.17
CA ARG A 124 12.84 3.52 -9.53
C ARG A 124 12.33 4.42 -8.42
N GLY A 125 13.20 5.29 -7.92
CA GLY A 125 12.80 6.41 -7.07
C GLY A 125 12.39 7.61 -7.93
N VAL A 126 11.19 8.14 -7.73
CA VAL A 126 10.68 9.34 -8.43
C VAL A 126 10.38 10.41 -7.39
N THR A 127 11.02 11.57 -7.53
CA THR A 127 10.74 12.72 -6.67
C THR A 127 9.47 13.44 -7.17
N ILE A 128 8.47 13.54 -6.32
CA ILE A 128 7.28 14.36 -6.53
C ILE A 128 7.49 15.68 -5.78
N GLN A 129 7.18 16.80 -6.42
CA GLN A 129 7.32 18.13 -5.86
C GLN A 129 5.98 18.85 -5.83
N ALA A 130 5.75 19.60 -4.77
CA ALA A 130 4.64 20.52 -4.60
C ALA A 130 5.19 21.92 -4.31
N THR A 131 4.68 22.94 -4.99
CA THR A 131 5.16 24.33 -4.86
C THR A 131 3.99 25.28 -4.68
N TYR A 132 4.09 26.12 -3.66
CA TYR A 132 3.16 27.22 -3.41
C TYR A 132 3.91 28.44 -2.88
N SER A 133 3.67 29.62 -3.46
CA SER A 133 4.27 30.92 -3.03
C SER A 133 5.78 30.84 -2.82
N GLY A 134 6.51 30.17 -3.72
CA GLY A 134 7.97 30.01 -3.65
C GLY A 134 8.47 28.95 -2.67
N VAL A 135 7.61 28.34 -1.89
CA VAL A 135 7.96 27.21 -0.99
C VAL A 135 7.74 25.89 -1.74
N THR A 136 8.78 25.07 -1.83
CA THR A 136 8.70 23.73 -2.43
C THR A 136 8.87 22.66 -1.35
N ARG A 137 8.03 21.64 -1.42
CA ARG A 137 8.14 20.39 -0.66
C ARG A 137 8.25 19.23 -1.60
N SER A 138 9.00 18.20 -1.21
CA SER A 138 9.21 17.03 -2.04
C SER A 138 9.04 15.74 -1.23
N ALA A 139 8.59 14.70 -1.93
CA ALA A 139 8.53 13.33 -1.41
C ALA A 139 9.02 12.36 -2.50
N VAL A 140 9.63 11.26 -2.11
CA VAL A 140 10.12 10.23 -3.04
C VAL A 140 9.14 9.07 -3.06
N LEU A 141 8.64 8.75 -4.26
CA LEU A 141 7.87 7.55 -4.54
C LEU A 141 8.81 6.48 -5.07
N THR A 142 8.88 5.33 -4.41
CA THR A 142 9.61 4.16 -4.89
C THR A 142 8.67 3.26 -5.67
N VAL A 143 8.91 3.11 -6.97
CA VAL A 143 8.15 2.22 -7.85
C VAL A 143 8.99 0.97 -8.11
N ARG A 144 8.42 -0.19 -7.77
CA ARG A 144 9.05 -1.51 -7.94
C ARG A 144 8.48 -2.24 -9.15
N PRO A 145 9.27 -3.12 -9.79
CA PRO A 145 8.70 -4.05 -10.76
C PRO A 145 7.65 -4.94 -10.09
N PRO A 146 6.65 -5.44 -10.86
CA PRO A 146 5.72 -6.45 -10.36
C PRO A 146 6.48 -7.65 -9.80
N ALA A 147 5.96 -8.23 -8.71
CA ALA A 147 6.56 -9.40 -8.10
C ALA A 147 6.69 -10.54 -9.10
N LEU A 148 7.89 -11.17 -9.12
CA LEU A 148 8.12 -12.36 -9.91
C LEU A 148 7.42 -13.54 -9.26
N VAL A 149 6.47 -14.17 -9.94
CA VAL A 149 5.68 -15.29 -9.42
C VAL A 149 5.66 -16.41 -10.44
N ALA A 150 6.15 -17.59 -10.04
CA ALA A 150 6.06 -18.81 -10.84
C ALA A 150 4.69 -19.46 -10.67
N ARG A 151 3.91 -19.52 -11.75
CA ARG A 151 2.62 -20.20 -11.81
C ARG A 151 2.52 -20.96 -13.12
N PHE A 152 1.88 -22.11 -13.09
CA PHE A 152 1.65 -22.92 -14.30
C PHE A 152 0.42 -23.78 -14.18
N THR A 153 -0.03 -24.28 -15.32
CA THR A 153 -1.05 -25.34 -15.45
C THR A 153 -0.48 -26.49 -16.28
N VAL A 154 -0.98 -27.69 -16.04
CA VAL A 154 -0.65 -28.88 -16.79
C VAL A 154 -1.91 -29.38 -17.49
N SER A 155 -1.81 -29.72 -18.78
CA SER A 155 -2.92 -30.25 -19.55
C SER A 155 -2.45 -31.25 -20.61
N SER A 156 -3.33 -32.13 -21.01
CA SER A 156 -3.16 -33.08 -22.10
C SER A 156 -4.38 -33.02 -23.04
N GLY A 157 -4.16 -33.08 -24.33
CA GLY A 157 -5.23 -33.13 -25.34
C GLY A 157 -6.12 -34.35 -25.18
N SER A 158 -5.56 -35.49 -24.74
CA SER A 158 -6.24 -36.76 -24.60
C SER A 158 -6.87 -36.98 -23.21
N ARG A 159 -6.29 -36.41 -22.13
CA ARG A 159 -6.68 -36.67 -20.74
C ARG A 159 -7.24 -35.45 -20.00
N GLY A 160 -7.09 -34.24 -20.55
CA GLY A 160 -7.54 -33.01 -19.92
C GLY A 160 -6.50 -32.40 -18.97
N ASN A 161 -6.98 -31.73 -17.91
CA ASN A 161 -6.12 -31.04 -16.95
C ASN A 161 -5.49 -32.03 -15.93
N ASP A 162 -4.33 -31.62 -15.41
CA ASP A 162 -3.58 -32.33 -14.37
C ASP A 162 -3.16 -33.78 -14.75
N ALA A 163 -3.08 -34.04 -16.05
CA ALA A 163 -2.64 -35.32 -16.58
C ALA A 163 -1.73 -35.16 -17.79
N CYS A 164 -0.83 -36.11 -17.96
CA CYS A 164 0.02 -36.28 -19.16
C CYS A 164 -0.13 -37.70 -19.67
N GLU A 165 0.20 -37.96 -20.93
CA GLU A 165 0.12 -39.29 -21.50
C GLU A 165 1.28 -39.56 -22.46
N ILE A 166 1.88 -40.76 -22.39
CA ILE A 166 2.84 -41.23 -23.39
C ILE A 166 2.03 -41.77 -24.55
N VAL A 167 2.11 -41.14 -25.74
CA VAL A 167 1.24 -41.43 -26.87
C VAL A 167 1.82 -42.43 -27.85
N ASN A 168 3.10 -42.76 -27.78
CA ASN A 168 3.74 -43.75 -28.67
C ASN A 168 4.96 -44.42 -28.03
N ALA A 169 5.47 -45.49 -28.68
CA ALA A 169 6.63 -46.24 -28.24
C ALA A 169 7.95 -45.44 -28.28
N ALA A 170 8.00 -44.31 -28.98
CA ALA A 170 9.18 -43.40 -28.96
C ALA A 170 9.21 -42.52 -27.69
N GLY A 171 8.23 -42.67 -26.79
CA GLY A 171 8.19 -41.90 -25.54
C GLY A 171 7.67 -40.47 -25.70
N ASN A 172 7.01 -40.14 -26.80
CA ASN A 172 6.41 -38.81 -26.95
C ASN A 172 5.31 -38.62 -25.93
N VAL A 173 5.33 -37.50 -25.28
CA VAL A 173 4.39 -37.17 -24.21
C VAL A 173 3.38 -36.14 -24.71
N ASP A 174 2.09 -36.45 -24.60
CA ASP A 174 1.02 -35.47 -24.71
C ASP A 174 0.84 -34.77 -23.39
N CYS A 175 1.58 -33.69 -23.21
CA CYS A 175 1.62 -32.90 -21.99
C CYS A 175 2.00 -31.46 -22.34
N ARG A 176 1.14 -30.52 -21.97
CA ARG A 176 1.40 -29.10 -22.14
C ARG A 176 1.57 -28.47 -20.77
N LEU A 177 2.73 -27.90 -20.52
CA LEU A 177 3.04 -27.11 -19.35
C LEU A 177 2.95 -25.64 -19.73
N ASP A 178 2.01 -24.93 -19.13
CA ASP A 178 1.67 -23.56 -19.52
C ASP A 178 1.91 -22.61 -18.33
N ALA A 179 2.89 -21.73 -18.47
CA ALA A 179 3.30 -20.74 -17.47
C ALA A 179 2.81 -19.33 -17.81
N THR A 180 1.84 -19.15 -18.70
CA THR A 180 1.31 -17.84 -19.10
C THR A 180 0.73 -17.05 -17.91
N SER A 181 0.32 -17.74 -16.85
CA SER A 181 -0.17 -17.14 -15.61
C SER A 181 0.94 -16.67 -14.65
N SER A 182 2.23 -16.91 -14.98
CA SER A 182 3.35 -16.39 -14.18
C SER A 182 3.36 -14.87 -14.22
N GLY A 183 3.65 -14.27 -13.04
CA GLY A 183 3.70 -12.81 -12.87
C GLY A 183 5.12 -12.26 -12.95
N GLY A 184 5.21 -10.93 -13.13
CA GLY A 184 6.48 -10.23 -13.23
C GLY A 184 7.08 -10.23 -14.65
N PHE A 185 8.30 -9.72 -14.79
CA PHE A 185 9.04 -9.68 -16.05
C PHE A 185 9.89 -10.94 -16.22
N VAL A 186 9.26 -12.05 -16.59
CA VAL A 186 9.96 -13.33 -16.79
C VAL A 186 10.82 -13.25 -18.03
N ALA A 187 12.13 -13.55 -17.88
CA ALA A 187 13.10 -13.64 -18.96
C ALA A 187 13.42 -15.09 -19.31
N ARG A 188 13.25 -16.02 -18.37
CA ARG A 188 13.58 -17.43 -18.54
C ARG A 188 12.67 -18.32 -17.71
N TYR A 189 12.34 -19.49 -18.26
CA TYR A 189 11.58 -20.55 -17.60
C TYR A 189 12.47 -21.78 -17.45
N LEU A 190 12.42 -22.39 -16.27
CA LEU A 190 13.15 -23.63 -15.98
C LEU A 190 12.16 -24.64 -15.40
N TRP A 191 11.87 -25.68 -16.15
CA TRP A 191 10.95 -26.74 -15.75
C TRP A 191 11.73 -27.89 -15.13
N THR A 192 11.27 -28.39 -14.01
CA THR A 192 11.78 -29.62 -13.38
C THR A 192 10.67 -30.65 -13.35
N LEU A 193 10.92 -31.78 -13.98
CA LEU A 193 10.08 -32.96 -13.97
C LEU A 193 10.69 -34.01 -13.06
N THR A 194 9.94 -34.49 -12.10
CA THR A 194 10.39 -35.46 -11.09
C THR A 194 9.63 -36.76 -11.24
N VAL A 195 10.32 -37.88 -11.44
CA VAL A 195 9.76 -39.22 -11.41
C VAL A 195 10.49 -40.04 -10.35
N GLY A 196 9.77 -40.47 -9.32
CA GLY A 196 10.39 -41.10 -8.16
C GLY A 196 11.38 -40.17 -7.48
N THR A 197 12.67 -40.50 -7.51
CA THR A 197 13.76 -39.71 -6.96
C THR A 197 14.60 -38.98 -8.03
N HIS A 198 14.22 -39.06 -9.28
CA HIS A 198 14.98 -38.48 -10.38
C HIS A 198 14.36 -37.16 -10.86
N ASP A 199 15.16 -36.12 -10.88
CA ASP A 199 14.82 -34.81 -11.40
C ASP A 199 15.46 -34.60 -12.79
N SER A 200 14.64 -34.20 -13.74
CA SER A 200 15.09 -33.76 -15.07
C SER A 200 14.72 -32.30 -15.26
N THR A 201 15.68 -31.46 -15.63
CA THR A 201 15.49 -30.01 -15.71
C THR A 201 15.60 -29.55 -17.15
N PHE A 202 14.63 -28.76 -17.61
CA PHE A 202 14.49 -28.31 -18.98
C PHE A 202 14.38 -26.78 -19.01
N PRO A 203 15.39 -26.08 -19.57
CA PRO A 203 15.25 -24.67 -19.86
C PRO A 203 14.31 -24.47 -21.05
N ALA A 204 13.35 -23.56 -20.93
CA ALA A 204 12.45 -23.20 -22.01
C ALA A 204 12.52 -21.68 -22.26
N PRO A 205 12.70 -21.25 -23.51
CA PRO A 205 12.66 -19.82 -23.83
C PRO A 205 11.24 -19.24 -23.73
N ASP A 206 10.24 -20.10 -23.91
CA ASP A 206 8.83 -19.73 -23.98
C ASP A 206 8.09 -20.14 -22.72
N ASN A 207 6.98 -19.47 -22.48
CA ASN A 207 6.07 -19.75 -21.36
C ASN A 207 5.24 -21.05 -21.52
N VAL A 208 5.35 -21.71 -22.66
CA VAL A 208 4.74 -23.01 -22.92
C VAL A 208 5.81 -24.02 -23.25
N PHE A 209 5.81 -25.12 -22.50
CA PHE A 209 6.74 -26.22 -22.69
C PHE A 209 5.98 -27.52 -22.93
N VAL A 210 6.36 -28.23 -23.97
CA VAL A 210 5.89 -29.59 -24.26
C VAL A 210 7.09 -30.52 -24.06
N PRO A 211 7.11 -31.28 -22.96
CA PRO A 211 8.22 -32.18 -22.71
C PRO A 211 8.21 -33.33 -23.73
N SER A 212 9.40 -33.59 -24.31
CA SER A 212 9.68 -34.86 -24.98
C SER A 212 10.53 -35.66 -24.02
N THR A 213 9.97 -36.64 -23.33
CA THR A 213 10.73 -37.50 -22.44
C THR A 213 10.95 -38.85 -23.15
N GLU A 214 12.20 -39.30 -23.22
CA GLU A 214 12.49 -40.70 -23.54
C GLU A 214 12.13 -41.57 -22.34
N CYS A 215 11.67 -42.81 -22.60
CA CYS A 215 11.36 -43.77 -21.55
C CYS A 215 12.49 -43.98 -20.54
N SER A 216 13.74 -43.83 -20.99
CA SER A 216 14.95 -43.89 -20.14
C SER A 216 14.98 -42.85 -19.01
N ASN A 217 14.29 -41.75 -19.19
CA ASN A 217 14.20 -40.65 -18.18
C ASN A 217 13.08 -40.84 -17.17
N LEU A 218 12.24 -41.88 -17.34
CA LEU A 218 11.12 -42.21 -16.48
C LEU A 218 11.45 -43.30 -15.45
N THR A 219 12.74 -43.64 -15.29
CA THR A 219 13.17 -44.70 -14.37
C THR A 219 12.92 -44.31 -12.92
N GLY A 220 12.34 -45.24 -12.14
CA GLY A 220 12.07 -45.08 -10.70
C GLY A 220 10.63 -44.79 -10.32
N GLY A 221 9.73 -44.57 -11.29
CA GLY A 221 8.29 -44.49 -11.03
C GLY A 221 7.68 -45.90 -10.87
N THR A 222 6.82 -46.09 -9.87
CA THR A 222 5.99 -47.29 -9.77
C THR A 222 4.58 -46.95 -10.28
N PRO A 223 4.10 -47.65 -11.34
CA PRO A 223 2.74 -47.46 -11.83
C PRO A 223 1.70 -47.84 -10.79
N ASP A 224 0.59 -47.12 -10.79
CA ASP A 224 -0.60 -47.47 -10.04
C ASP A 224 -1.38 -48.63 -10.75
N SER A 225 -2.51 -49.04 -10.19
CA SER A 225 -3.39 -50.06 -10.79
C SER A 225 -3.95 -49.71 -12.19
N ASN A 226 -3.84 -48.47 -12.60
CA ASN A 226 -4.30 -47.97 -13.92
C ASN A 226 -3.13 -47.75 -14.90
N GLY A 227 -1.90 -48.11 -14.52
CA GLY A 227 -0.70 -47.93 -15.31
C GLY A 227 -0.21 -46.47 -15.37
N ALA A 228 -0.62 -45.64 -14.42
CA ALA A 228 -0.16 -44.26 -14.30
C ALA A 228 0.96 -44.14 -13.26
N ILE A 229 1.96 -43.34 -13.54
CA ILE A 229 3.02 -42.95 -12.59
C ILE A 229 2.84 -41.50 -12.16
N GLN A 230 3.28 -41.20 -10.95
CA GLN A 230 3.25 -39.84 -10.44
C GLN A 230 4.42 -39.03 -11.03
N LEU A 231 4.08 -37.95 -11.71
CA LEU A 231 5.01 -37.00 -12.27
C LEU A 231 4.95 -35.70 -11.44
N GLY A 232 6.02 -35.37 -10.75
CA GLY A 232 6.18 -34.05 -10.10
C GLY A 232 6.56 -33.00 -11.14
N VAL A 233 5.87 -31.89 -11.17
CA VAL A 233 6.19 -30.76 -12.05
C VAL A 233 6.45 -29.52 -11.20
N ARG A 234 7.56 -28.85 -11.45
CA ARG A 234 7.94 -27.58 -10.80
C ARG A 234 8.41 -26.61 -11.85
N LEU A 235 8.05 -25.35 -11.68
CA LEU A 235 8.51 -24.26 -12.51
C LEU A 235 9.35 -23.30 -11.68
N GLN A 236 10.53 -22.94 -12.17
CA GLN A 236 11.28 -21.78 -11.75
C GLN A 236 11.24 -20.73 -12.87
N VAL A 237 10.97 -19.50 -12.52
CA VAL A 237 11.06 -18.34 -13.42
C VAL A 237 12.19 -17.44 -12.96
N GLU A 238 12.88 -16.82 -13.93
CA GLU A 238 13.99 -15.91 -13.69
C GLU A 238 13.77 -14.62 -14.47
N ASP A 239 14.06 -13.47 -13.87
CA ASP A 239 14.06 -12.18 -14.56
C ASP A 239 15.42 -11.88 -15.20
N ARG A 240 15.51 -10.74 -15.91
CA ARG A 240 16.76 -10.29 -16.56
C ARG A 240 17.88 -9.93 -15.59
N ASN A 241 17.56 -9.75 -14.31
CA ASN A 241 18.52 -9.40 -13.26
C ASN A 241 19.00 -10.64 -12.48
N GLY A 242 18.49 -11.83 -12.83
CA GLY A 242 18.81 -13.10 -12.15
C GLY A 242 17.99 -13.37 -10.89
N ALA A 243 16.98 -12.56 -10.60
CA ALA A 243 16.04 -12.87 -9.52
C ALA A 243 15.16 -14.05 -9.94
N THR A 244 14.88 -14.96 -9.01
CA THR A 244 14.12 -16.17 -9.28
C THR A 244 12.90 -16.30 -8.40
N SER A 245 11.88 -16.96 -8.93
CA SER A 245 10.72 -17.44 -8.17
C SER A 245 10.43 -18.88 -8.56
N THR A 246 10.11 -19.72 -7.60
CA THR A 246 9.84 -21.14 -7.83
C THR A 246 8.43 -21.48 -7.36
N SER A 247 7.67 -22.18 -8.19
CA SER A 247 6.35 -22.69 -7.82
C SER A 247 6.45 -23.80 -6.78
N ASN A 248 5.33 -24.08 -6.10
CA ASN A 248 5.18 -25.38 -5.44
C ASN A 248 5.24 -26.50 -6.50
N GLN A 249 5.64 -27.69 -6.06
CA GLN A 249 5.56 -28.87 -6.93
C GLN A 249 4.09 -29.28 -7.08
N GLN A 250 3.66 -29.45 -8.33
CA GLN A 250 2.37 -30.04 -8.66
C GLN A 250 2.60 -31.51 -9.05
N THR A 251 1.81 -32.42 -8.52
CA THR A 251 1.86 -33.82 -8.91
C THR A 251 0.74 -34.08 -9.92
N VAL A 252 1.09 -34.59 -11.07
CA VAL A 252 0.17 -34.98 -12.13
C VAL A 252 0.30 -36.46 -12.44
N LEU A 253 -0.70 -37.04 -13.05
CA LEU A 253 -0.66 -38.46 -13.46
C LEU A 253 -0.10 -38.55 -14.89
N LEU A 254 0.97 -39.34 -15.06
CA LEU A 254 1.53 -39.68 -16.36
C LEU A 254 1.09 -41.11 -16.74
N TYR A 255 0.23 -41.22 -17.74
CA TYR A 255 -0.28 -42.49 -18.24
C TYR A 255 0.67 -43.07 -19.29
N THR A 256 1.18 -44.28 -19.07
CA THR A 256 2.21 -44.89 -19.92
C THR A 256 1.62 -45.71 -21.08
N ARG A 257 0.34 -46.11 -21.01
CA ARG A 257 -0.34 -47.01 -22.02
C ARG A 257 0.42 -48.31 -22.28
N GLY A 258 1.21 -48.80 -21.33
CA GLY A 258 2.08 -49.95 -21.54
C GLY A 258 3.34 -49.66 -22.36
N PHE A 259 3.60 -48.41 -22.72
CA PHE A 259 4.88 -47.97 -23.26
C PHE A 259 5.92 -47.88 -22.12
N CYS A 260 7.17 -47.90 -22.46
CA CYS A 260 8.29 -47.80 -21.51
C CYS A 260 8.45 -49.04 -20.57
N GLY A 261 7.77 -50.18 -20.84
CA GLY A 261 7.93 -51.40 -20.05
C GLY A 261 7.24 -51.39 -18.70
N TYR A 262 6.21 -50.52 -18.54
CA TYR A 262 5.34 -50.46 -17.38
C TYR A 262 3.98 -51.14 -17.65
#